data_babddd70a94366b56f321ed9958e7481
#
_entry.id   babddd70a94366b56f321ed9958e7481
#
_cell.length_a   1.000
_cell.length_b   1.000
_cell.length_c   1.000
_cell.angle_alpha   90.00
_cell.angle_beta   90.00
_cell.angle_gamma   90.00
#
_symmetry.space_group_name_H-M   'P 1'
#
loop_
_entity.id
_entity.type
_entity.pdbx_description
1 polymer ?
#
loop_
_entity_poly.entity_id
_entity_poly.type
_entity_poly.pdbx_seq_one_letter_code
_entity_poly.pdbx_strand_id
1 'polypeptide(L)'
;TLRELSSIEGIYIPILYSPKYTKSGVLIDIEPVDSNIPSSITKQTWKGENLCHSTVITPNSAWPNIHLVEVVRSCPELCRFCLASYLTLPFRSPSLEKNLIPAVEKGLKVTKRLGLLGASVTQHPEFSELIDWLNEDQFDDLRVSISSVRASTVNPRMMDLLQKRGCKSITIAIESGSQKIRDLINKKLTEEEIFSAARYTYESGMKNLKLYGMVGLPGEDESDIESTADLLIRLKKKNKGLRLKLGLSTFVPKAHTPFQWYGVKAEAKKRIKILTKKLQSNGIELRAESFGWSLIQTLISRSDRRLAPVIEAVRKLPNISLGSWKQAYISAYNRELDSDDNYFLKQKLPSWEEIIYSTWDHKKTLPWEHLNGALKKDQLIKHQKQSFKDHYN
;
A
#
# COMPACT_ATOMS: atom_id res chain seq x y z
N THR A 1 1.60 -27.47 21.61
CA THR A 1 0.23 -26.94 21.83
C THR A 1 0.12 -25.48 21.41
N LEU A 2 -1.10 -24.89 21.33
CA LEU A 2 -1.28 -23.47 21.04
C LEU A 2 -0.62 -22.56 22.10
N ARG A 3 -0.62 -23.00 23.37
CA ARG A 3 0.04 -22.27 24.46
C ARG A 3 1.57 -22.26 24.32
N GLU A 4 2.18 -23.37 23.95
CA GLU A 4 3.62 -23.42 23.67
C GLU A 4 3.98 -22.53 22.46
N LEU A 5 3.18 -22.50 21.42
CA LEU A 5 3.37 -21.60 20.29
C LEU A 5 3.28 -20.13 20.71
N SER A 6 2.42 -19.76 21.68
CA SER A 6 2.28 -18.39 22.14
C SER A 6 3.50 -17.89 22.94
N SER A 7 4.38 -18.77 23.42
CA SER A 7 5.64 -18.39 24.07
C SER A 7 6.73 -17.97 23.07
N ILE A 8 6.55 -18.25 21.78
CA ILE A 8 7.48 -17.85 20.72
C ILE A 8 7.24 -16.37 20.40
N GLU A 9 8.29 -15.56 20.51
CA GLU A 9 8.20 -14.14 20.19
C GLU A 9 7.66 -13.87 18.79
N GLY A 10 6.68 -12.96 18.69
CA GLY A 10 6.03 -12.58 17.44
C GLY A 10 4.87 -13.47 17.02
N ILE A 11 4.58 -14.55 17.73
CA ILE A 11 3.44 -15.41 17.44
C ILE A 11 2.20 -14.89 18.19
N TYR A 12 1.18 -14.48 17.40
CA TYR A 12 -0.14 -14.10 17.92
C TYR A 12 -1.15 -15.22 17.70
N ILE A 13 -1.80 -15.68 18.75
CA ILE A 13 -2.82 -16.74 18.73
C ILE A 13 -4.13 -16.13 19.19
N PRO A 14 -5.04 -15.75 18.29
CA PRO A 14 -6.25 -14.98 18.62
C PRO A 14 -7.15 -15.55 19.70
N ILE A 15 -7.27 -16.90 19.80
CA ILE A 15 -8.11 -17.57 20.80
C ILE A 15 -7.60 -17.40 22.23
N LEU A 16 -6.33 -17.06 22.41
CA LEU A 16 -5.72 -16.80 23.73
C LEU A 16 -5.89 -15.35 24.20
N TYR A 17 -6.72 -14.56 23.50
CA TYR A 17 -7.01 -13.17 23.87
C TYR A 17 -8.51 -12.92 23.89
N SER A 18 -9.00 -12.30 24.97
CA SER A 18 -10.39 -11.93 25.19
C SER A 18 -10.58 -10.43 24.99
N PRO A 19 -11.18 -9.97 23.89
CA PRO A 19 -11.52 -8.57 23.72
C PRO A 19 -12.66 -8.16 24.63
N LYS A 20 -12.54 -6.98 25.24
CA LYS A 20 -13.56 -6.37 26.09
C LYS A 20 -14.27 -5.26 25.35
N TYR A 21 -15.58 -5.23 25.41
CA TYR A 21 -16.41 -4.23 24.72
C TYR A 21 -17.37 -3.54 25.69
N THR A 22 -17.72 -2.30 25.37
CA THR A 22 -18.85 -1.62 26.01
C THR A 22 -20.18 -2.25 25.57
N LYS A 23 -21.27 -1.91 26.25
CA LYS A 23 -22.65 -2.28 25.81
C LYS A 23 -22.99 -1.77 24.42
N SER A 24 -22.36 -0.67 23.97
CA SER A 24 -22.52 -0.12 22.61
C SER A 24 -21.60 -0.73 21.57
N GLY A 25 -20.74 -1.69 21.93
CA GLY A 25 -19.84 -2.40 21.01
C GLY A 25 -18.49 -1.71 20.76
N VAL A 26 -18.13 -0.69 21.53
CA VAL A 26 -16.81 -0.06 21.45
C VAL A 26 -15.79 -0.96 22.13
N LEU A 27 -14.67 -1.25 21.45
CA LEU A 27 -13.55 -2.00 22.02
C LEU A 27 -12.89 -1.17 23.13
N ILE A 28 -12.75 -1.77 24.31
CA ILE A 28 -12.09 -1.17 25.48
C ILE A 28 -10.65 -1.69 25.61
N ASP A 29 -10.50 -3.02 25.53
CA ASP A 29 -9.22 -3.67 25.73
C ASP A 29 -9.18 -5.05 25.07
N ILE A 30 -7.99 -5.64 24.97
CA ILE A 30 -7.76 -7.01 24.49
C ILE A 30 -6.83 -7.67 25.51
N GLU A 31 -7.42 -8.45 26.40
CA GLU A 31 -6.71 -9.08 27.51
C GLU A 31 -6.28 -10.52 27.17
N PRO A 32 -5.11 -10.98 27.59
CA PRO A 32 -4.77 -12.38 27.52
C PRO A 32 -5.70 -13.21 28.45
N VAL A 33 -5.97 -14.46 28.08
CA VAL A 33 -6.87 -15.36 28.83
C VAL A 33 -6.28 -15.77 30.20
N ASP A 34 -4.97 -15.69 30.36
CA ASP A 34 -4.27 -15.87 31.63
C ASP A 34 -2.89 -15.18 31.62
N SER A 35 -2.25 -15.13 32.80
CA SER A 35 -0.98 -14.41 33.04
C SER A 35 0.24 -14.99 32.29
N ASN A 36 0.18 -16.22 31.80
CA ASN A 36 1.29 -16.83 31.06
C ASN A 36 1.28 -16.43 29.57
N ILE A 37 0.22 -15.78 29.10
CA ILE A 37 0.10 -15.27 27.75
C ILE A 37 0.58 -13.81 27.71
N PRO A 38 1.47 -13.42 26.77
CA PRO A 38 1.95 -12.03 26.69
C PRO A 38 0.79 -11.05 26.46
N SER A 39 0.77 -9.94 27.19
CA SER A 39 -0.26 -8.88 27.02
C SER A 39 -0.17 -8.17 25.67
N SER A 40 1.00 -8.20 25.05
CA SER A 40 1.21 -7.64 23.69
C SER A 40 2.21 -8.50 22.92
N ILE A 41 2.05 -8.49 21.61
CA ILE A 41 2.93 -9.23 20.68
C ILE A 41 3.80 -8.24 19.92
N THR A 42 5.11 -8.42 19.98
CA THR A 42 6.06 -7.57 19.27
C THR A 42 6.47 -8.22 17.95
N LYS A 43 6.28 -7.48 16.86
CA LYS A 43 6.67 -7.90 15.51
C LYS A 43 8.15 -8.30 15.51
N GLN A 44 8.43 -9.49 15.02
CA GLN A 44 9.78 -9.95 14.76
C GLN A 44 10.27 -9.52 13.39
N THR A 45 11.56 -9.23 13.31
CA THR A 45 12.20 -8.78 12.07
C THR A 45 13.39 -9.67 11.76
N TRP A 46 13.40 -10.26 10.57
CA TRP A 46 14.57 -10.99 10.07
C TRP A 46 15.78 -10.07 10.01
N LYS A 47 16.88 -10.45 10.65
CA LYS A 47 18.11 -9.68 10.77
C LYS A 47 19.25 -10.21 9.88
N GLY A 48 18.98 -11.24 9.07
CA GLY A 48 19.96 -11.75 8.12
C GLY A 48 20.21 -10.79 6.96
N GLU A 49 21.31 -11.01 6.27
CA GLU A 49 21.79 -10.16 5.17
C GLU A 49 21.00 -10.33 3.87
N ASN A 50 20.33 -11.47 3.69
CA ASN A 50 19.59 -11.79 2.46
C ASN A 50 18.14 -11.35 2.54
N LEU A 51 17.59 -10.85 1.44
CA LEU A 51 16.17 -10.70 1.20
C LEU A 51 15.63 -11.84 0.33
N CYS A 52 14.34 -11.81 0.03
CA CYS A 52 13.66 -12.89 -0.68
C CYS A 52 13.93 -12.88 -2.17
N HIS A 53 13.97 -14.06 -2.79
CA HIS A 53 13.88 -14.24 -4.23
C HIS A 53 12.98 -15.44 -4.55
N SER A 54 12.50 -15.53 -5.81
CA SER A 54 11.69 -16.68 -6.25
C SER A 54 12.43 -17.98 -6.08
N THR A 55 11.83 -18.93 -5.38
CA THR A 55 12.31 -20.33 -5.29
C THR A 55 11.66 -21.22 -6.34
N VAL A 56 10.46 -20.84 -6.80
CA VAL A 56 9.71 -21.55 -7.86
C VAL A 56 9.43 -20.58 -8.99
N ILE A 57 9.77 -20.96 -10.21
CA ILE A 57 9.46 -20.23 -11.44
C ILE A 57 8.56 -21.13 -12.28
N THR A 58 7.33 -20.67 -12.56
CA THR A 58 6.29 -21.47 -13.19
C THR A 58 5.40 -20.63 -14.09
N PRO A 59 4.84 -21.17 -15.19
CA PRO A 59 3.84 -20.48 -16.00
C PRO A 59 2.50 -20.23 -15.26
N ASN A 60 2.23 -20.97 -14.17
CA ASN A 60 0.97 -20.95 -13.44
C ASN A 60 0.92 -19.92 -12.29
N SER A 61 1.88 -18.99 -12.23
CA SER A 61 1.89 -17.92 -11.23
C SER A 61 1.26 -16.64 -11.76
N ALA A 62 0.95 -15.70 -10.86
CA ALA A 62 0.43 -14.37 -11.22
C ALA A 62 1.39 -13.58 -12.14
N TRP A 63 2.69 -13.85 -12.06
CA TRP A 63 3.74 -13.38 -12.96
C TRP A 63 4.47 -14.57 -13.57
N PRO A 64 3.96 -15.11 -14.69
CA PRO A 64 4.43 -16.38 -15.22
C PRO A 64 5.87 -16.29 -15.73
N ASN A 65 6.65 -17.31 -15.40
CA ASN A 65 8.04 -17.50 -15.88
C ASN A 65 8.98 -16.32 -15.60
N ILE A 66 8.79 -15.62 -14.47
CA ILE A 66 9.65 -14.52 -14.05
C ILE A 66 10.37 -14.87 -12.75
N HIS A 67 11.65 -14.59 -12.69
CA HIS A 67 12.41 -14.64 -11.45
C HIS A 67 12.31 -13.29 -10.73
N LEU A 68 11.74 -13.29 -9.54
CA LEU A 68 11.56 -12.10 -8.73
C LEU A 68 12.68 -12.03 -7.68
N VAL A 69 13.32 -10.87 -7.56
CA VAL A 69 14.35 -10.60 -6.55
C VAL A 69 13.94 -9.36 -5.75
N GLU A 70 13.90 -9.50 -4.44
CA GLU A 70 13.63 -8.39 -3.53
C GLU A 70 14.92 -7.59 -3.32
N VAL A 71 14.97 -6.40 -3.92
CA VAL A 71 16.15 -5.50 -3.90
C VAL A 71 16.23 -4.71 -2.60
N VAL A 72 15.10 -4.30 -2.09
CA VAL A 72 14.99 -3.58 -0.81
C VAL A 72 13.74 -4.00 -0.07
N ARG A 73 13.78 -3.96 1.27
CA ARG A 73 12.60 -4.13 2.13
C ARG A 73 12.36 -2.87 2.95
N SER A 74 11.08 -2.44 3.05
CA SER A 74 10.64 -1.16 3.56
C SER A 74 10.94 -0.01 2.61
N CYS A 75 10.68 1.22 3.06
CA CYS A 75 10.93 2.45 2.32
C CYS A 75 11.31 3.55 3.32
N PRO A 76 12.40 4.31 3.09
CA PRO A 76 12.86 5.33 4.01
C PRO A 76 12.00 6.60 4.01
N GLU A 77 11.07 6.74 3.07
CA GLU A 77 10.30 7.97 2.87
C GLU A 77 9.22 8.20 3.93
N LEU A 78 8.70 7.14 4.55
CA LEU A 78 7.69 7.22 5.60
C LEU A 78 6.46 8.04 5.19
N CYS A 79 5.93 7.80 3.98
CA CYS A 79 4.65 8.40 3.57
C CYS A 79 3.55 8.00 4.55
N ARG A 80 2.82 8.98 5.11
CA ARG A 80 1.94 8.83 6.28
C ARG A 80 0.77 7.85 6.12
N PHE A 81 0.45 7.45 4.89
CA PHE A 81 -0.59 6.46 4.57
C PHE A 81 -0.03 5.07 4.28
N CYS A 82 1.29 4.92 4.10
CA CYS A 82 1.89 3.76 3.45
C CYS A 82 2.23 2.64 4.44
N LEU A 83 1.46 1.55 4.40
CA LEU A 83 1.70 0.38 5.25
C LEU A 83 3.10 -0.22 5.04
N ALA A 84 3.58 -0.28 3.78
CA ALA A 84 4.88 -0.86 3.47
C ALA A 84 6.04 -0.15 4.16
N SER A 85 5.96 1.20 4.30
CA SER A 85 7.00 1.95 5.02
C SER A 85 7.02 1.63 6.52
N TYR A 86 5.85 1.58 7.17
CA TYR A 86 5.77 1.47 8.62
C TYR A 86 5.84 0.03 9.12
N LEU A 87 5.15 -0.90 8.44
CA LEU A 87 5.08 -2.29 8.89
C LEU A 87 6.40 -3.02 8.71
N THR A 88 7.17 -2.71 7.69
CA THR A 88 8.38 -3.47 7.32
C THR A 88 9.70 -2.81 7.74
N LEU A 89 9.64 -1.74 8.55
CA LEU A 89 10.84 -1.14 9.15
C LEU A 89 11.67 -2.17 9.93
N PRO A 90 13.00 -1.99 9.99
CA PRO A 90 13.81 -0.94 9.36
C PRO A 90 13.95 -1.12 7.85
N PHE A 91 14.34 -0.04 7.13
CA PHE A 91 14.76 -0.13 5.73
C PHE A 91 15.99 -1.03 5.63
N ARG A 92 15.98 -1.95 4.67
CA ARG A 92 17.05 -2.92 4.46
C ARG A 92 17.36 -3.04 2.97
N SER A 93 18.64 -3.00 2.67
CA SER A 93 19.21 -3.19 1.35
C SER A 93 20.34 -4.24 1.45
N PRO A 94 20.22 -5.42 0.84
CA PRO A 94 21.29 -6.42 0.84
C PRO A 94 22.46 -5.93 -0.04
N SER A 95 23.68 -6.35 0.28
CA SER A 95 24.85 -6.06 -0.56
C SER A 95 24.62 -6.50 -2.00
N LEU A 96 25.00 -5.67 -2.96
CA LEU A 96 24.90 -6.00 -4.37
C LEU A 96 25.72 -7.26 -4.69
N GLU A 97 27.01 -7.24 -4.37
CA GLU A 97 27.95 -8.30 -4.73
C GLU A 97 27.67 -9.62 -3.98
N LYS A 98 27.47 -9.54 -2.65
CA LYS A 98 27.34 -10.75 -1.82
C LYS A 98 25.96 -11.40 -1.89
N ASN A 99 24.91 -10.64 -2.22
CA ASN A 99 23.53 -11.10 -2.07
C ASN A 99 22.70 -10.96 -3.34
N LEU A 100 22.65 -9.75 -3.97
CA LEU A 100 21.76 -9.51 -5.10
C LEU A 100 22.25 -10.19 -6.38
N ILE A 101 23.51 -10.02 -6.74
CA ILE A 101 24.09 -10.68 -7.92
C ILE A 101 23.91 -12.20 -7.86
N PRO A 102 24.31 -12.91 -6.79
CA PRO A 102 24.07 -14.34 -6.69
C PRO A 102 22.60 -14.75 -6.75
N ALA A 103 21.70 -13.94 -6.16
CA ALA A 103 20.27 -14.21 -6.23
C ALA A 103 19.72 -14.08 -7.66
N VAL A 104 20.16 -13.06 -8.41
CA VAL A 104 19.79 -12.88 -9.83
C VAL A 104 20.34 -14.02 -10.68
N GLU A 105 21.63 -14.30 -10.60
CA GLU A 105 22.31 -15.36 -11.39
C GLU A 105 21.65 -16.73 -11.19
N LYS A 106 21.26 -17.05 -9.96
CA LYS A 106 20.53 -18.29 -9.65
C LYS A 106 19.25 -18.43 -10.46
N GLY A 107 18.48 -17.35 -10.63
CA GLY A 107 17.25 -17.37 -11.41
C GLY A 107 17.49 -17.36 -12.92
N LEU A 108 18.57 -16.71 -13.38
CA LEU A 108 18.92 -16.63 -14.81
C LEU A 108 19.30 -17.98 -15.42
N LYS A 109 19.63 -18.98 -14.59
CA LYS A 109 19.80 -20.39 -15.02
C LYS A 109 18.48 -21.01 -15.49
N VAL A 110 17.34 -20.45 -15.10
CA VAL A 110 16.00 -21.01 -15.37
C VAL A 110 15.19 -20.13 -16.33
N THR A 111 15.34 -18.80 -16.25
CA THR A 111 14.56 -17.86 -17.06
C THR A 111 15.37 -16.64 -17.45
N LYS A 112 15.01 -16.03 -18.59
CA LYS A 112 15.55 -14.74 -19.05
C LYS A 112 14.62 -13.55 -18.69
N ARG A 113 13.79 -13.73 -17.67
CA ARG A 113 12.88 -12.68 -17.21
C ARG A 113 13.13 -12.40 -15.73
N LEU A 114 13.65 -11.21 -15.45
CA LEU A 114 13.95 -10.71 -14.10
C LEU A 114 12.94 -9.67 -13.69
N GLY A 115 12.43 -9.79 -12.46
CA GLY A 115 11.62 -8.76 -11.81
C GLY A 115 12.29 -8.25 -10.54
N LEU A 116 12.61 -6.96 -10.51
CA LEU A 116 13.16 -6.28 -9.34
C LEU A 116 12.01 -5.77 -8.46
N LEU A 117 11.92 -6.30 -7.24
CA LEU A 117 10.85 -5.97 -6.29
C LEU A 117 11.37 -5.19 -5.09
N GLY A 118 10.47 -4.42 -4.49
CA GLY A 118 10.70 -3.68 -3.27
C GLY A 118 9.79 -2.46 -3.17
N ALA A 119 9.61 -1.94 -1.97
CA ALA A 119 8.80 -0.74 -1.75
C ALA A 119 9.47 0.52 -2.34
N SER A 120 10.77 0.50 -2.55
CA SER A 120 11.56 1.61 -3.10
C SER A 120 12.86 1.10 -3.73
N VAL A 121 12.75 0.28 -4.77
CA VAL A 121 13.86 -0.42 -5.44
C VAL A 121 14.99 0.53 -5.83
N THR A 122 14.66 1.68 -6.39
CA THR A 122 15.61 2.69 -6.87
C THR A 122 16.33 3.48 -5.75
N GLN A 123 15.99 3.22 -4.49
CA GLN A 123 16.69 3.79 -3.32
C GLN A 123 17.69 2.80 -2.69
N HIS A 124 17.97 1.67 -3.35
CA HIS A 124 19.09 0.83 -2.96
C HIS A 124 20.40 1.64 -3.09
N PRO A 125 21.30 1.64 -2.08
CA PRO A 125 22.54 2.42 -2.14
C PRO A 125 23.39 2.14 -3.37
N GLU A 126 23.48 0.88 -3.77
CA GLU A 126 24.26 0.40 -4.93
C GLU A 126 23.34 0.18 -6.17
N PHE A 127 22.28 1.00 -6.32
CA PHE A 127 21.34 0.83 -7.44
C PHE A 127 21.97 1.16 -8.79
N SER A 128 22.87 2.15 -8.83
CA SER A 128 23.58 2.54 -10.05
C SER A 128 24.49 1.40 -10.55
N GLU A 129 25.20 0.76 -9.63
CA GLU A 129 26.08 -0.37 -9.91
C GLU A 129 25.28 -1.60 -10.37
N LEU A 130 24.11 -1.85 -9.77
CA LEU A 130 23.18 -2.88 -10.24
C LEU A 130 22.73 -2.63 -11.69
N ILE A 131 22.43 -1.35 -12.03
CA ILE A 131 22.03 -0.95 -13.39
C ILE A 131 23.20 -1.19 -14.37
N ASP A 132 24.44 -0.88 -13.98
CA ASP A 132 25.62 -1.09 -14.79
C ASP A 132 25.86 -2.57 -15.07
N TRP A 133 25.86 -3.37 -14.03
CA TRP A 133 26.01 -4.81 -14.17
C TRP A 133 24.93 -5.42 -15.07
N LEU A 134 23.66 -5.05 -14.90
CA LEU A 134 22.58 -5.52 -15.78
C LEU A 134 22.66 -4.98 -17.22
N ASN A 135 23.49 -3.96 -17.49
CA ASN A 135 23.70 -3.40 -18.82
C ASN A 135 24.79 -4.10 -19.62
N GLU A 136 25.59 -4.97 -19.00
CA GLU A 136 26.63 -5.74 -19.68
C GLU A 136 26.07 -6.62 -20.81
N ASP A 137 26.87 -6.88 -21.86
CA ASP A 137 26.42 -7.59 -23.06
C ASP A 137 26.01 -9.05 -22.78
N GLN A 138 26.55 -9.66 -21.73
CA GLN A 138 26.13 -11.00 -21.30
C GLN A 138 24.65 -11.13 -20.98
N PHE A 139 23.92 -10.00 -20.78
CA PHE A 139 22.50 -9.94 -20.48
C PHE A 139 21.63 -9.44 -21.64
N ASP A 140 22.12 -9.46 -22.89
CA ASP A 140 21.39 -8.87 -24.03
C ASP A 140 20.04 -9.54 -24.30
N ASP A 141 19.85 -10.80 -23.96
CA ASP A 141 18.58 -11.52 -24.05
C ASP A 141 17.69 -11.38 -22.79
N LEU A 142 18.21 -10.71 -21.74
CA LEU A 142 17.50 -10.53 -20.47
C LEU A 142 16.39 -9.48 -20.62
N ARG A 143 15.20 -9.82 -20.11
CA ARG A 143 14.09 -8.86 -19.93
C ARG A 143 13.98 -8.47 -18.46
N VAL A 144 14.13 -7.18 -18.18
CA VAL A 144 14.02 -6.62 -16.83
C VAL A 144 12.68 -5.94 -16.65
N SER A 145 12.04 -6.22 -15.53
CA SER A 145 10.85 -5.50 -15.05
C SER A 145 11.16 -4.91 -13.68
N ILE A 146 10.70 -3.71 -13.44
CA ILE A 146 10.83 -3.04 -12.13
C ILE A 146 9.45 -2.69 -11.59
N SER A 147 9.28 -2.76 -10.26
CA SER A 147 8.09 -2.25 -9.59
C SER A 147 7.95 -0.73 -9.79
N SER A 148 6.92 -0.11 -9.22
CA SER A 148 6.81 1.35 -9.26
C SER A 148 8.05 2.02 -8.68
N VAL A 149 8.54 3.04 -9.37
CA VAL A 149 9.72 3.79 -8.98
C VAL A 149 9.35 5.17 -8.43
N ARG A 150 10.21 5.75 -7.63
CA ARG A 150 10.07 7.12 -7.17
C ARG A 150 10.50 8.07 -8.30
N ALA A 151 9.71 9.11 -8.59
CA ALA A 151 10.02 10.03 -9.68
C ALA A 151 11.40 10.70 -9.52
N SER A 152 11.78 11.08 -8.29
CA SER A 152 13.08 11.71 -7.99
C SER A 152 14.31 10.82 -8.27
N THR A 153 14.12 9.51 -8.40
CA THR A 153 15.22 8.58 -8.69
C THR A 153 15.30 8.15 -10.16
N VAL A 154 14.35 8.60 -10.97
CA VAL A 154 14.37 8.34 -12.42
C VAL A 154 15.47 9.17 -13.07
N ASN A 155 16.35 8.52 -13.82
CA ASN A 155 17.45 9.17 -14.53
C ASN A 155 17.64 8.53 -15.92
N PRO A 156 18.35 9.20 -16.86
CA PRO A 156 18.54 8.70 -18.21
C PRO A 156 19.14 7.27 -18.27
N ARG A 157 20.18 7.01 -17.47
CA ARG A 157 20.91 5.72 -17.45
C ARG A 157 19.98 4.54 -17.11
N MET A 158 19.14 4.70 -16.07
CA MET A 158 18.14 3.70 -15.71
C MET A 158 17.12 3.50 -16.83
N MET A 159 16.70 4.59 -17.47
CA MET A 159 15.68 4.55 -18.53
C MET A 159 16.22 3.83 -19.78
N ASP A 160 17.46 4.09 -20.15
CA ASP A 160 18.12 3.45 -21.29
C ASP A 160 18.28 1.94 -21.06
N LEU A 161 18.73 1.52 -19.87
CA LEU A 161 18.77 0.10 -19.52
C LEU A 161 17.39 -0.54 -19.62
N LEU A 162 16.38 0.04 -18.96
CA LEU A 162 15.04 -0.55 -18.94
C LEU A 162 14.47 -0.68 -20.35
N GLN A 163 14.72 0.30 -21.22
CA GLN A 163 14.31 0.26 -22.63
C GLN A 163 15.09 -0.83 -23.39
N LYS A 164 16.42 -0.87 -23.26
CA LYS A 164 17.29 -1.91 -23.86
C LYS A 164 16.83 -3.31 -23.43
N ARG A 165 16.44 -3.49 -22.17
CA ARG A 165 15.96 -4.76 -21.58
C ARG A 165 14.46 -5.02 -21.78
N GLY A 166 13.82 -4.35 -22.73
CA GLY A 166 12.46 -4.62 -23.20
C GLY A 166 11.32 -4.07 -22.33
N CYS A 167 11.61 -3.16 -21.41
CA CYS A 167 10.59 -2.46 -20.66
C CYS A 167 9.86 -1.46 -21.55
N LYS A 168 8.53 -1.53 -21.60
CA LYS A 168 7.71 -0.66 -22.49
C LYS A 168 7.09 0.53 -21.78
N SER A 169 7.16 0.56 -20.45
CA SER A 169 6.59 1.62 -19.61
C SER A 169 7.19 1.56 -18.22
N ILE A 170 7.30 2.70 -17.56
CA ILE A 170 7.52 2.75 -16.12
C ILE A 170 6.26 3.21 -15.40
N THR A 171 6.24 2.96 -14.09
CA THR A 171 5.17 3.43 -13.20
C THR A 171 5.78 4.29 -12.11
N ILE A 172 5.28 5.51 -11.95
CA ILE A 172 5.67 6.40 -10.85
C ILE A 172 4.44 6.75 -9.99
N ALA A 173 4.63 6.79 -8.69
CA ALA A 173 3.57 7.10 -7.75
C ALA A 173 3.67 8.59 -7.33
N ILE A 174 2.82 9.43 -7.91
CA ILE A 174 2.76 10.87 -7.59
C ILE A 174 1.81 11.16 -6.42
N GLU A 175 0.81 10.31 -6.21
CA GLU A 175 -0.32 10.36 -5.27
C GLU A 175 -1.27 11.53 -5.53
N SER A 176 -0.76 12.76 -5.64
CA SER A 176 -1.53 13.97 -5.95
C SER A 176 -0.74 14.93 -6.82
N GLY A 177 -1.43 15.70 -7.65
CA GLY A 177 -0.85 16.84 -8.37
C GLY A 177 -0.66 18.09 -7.49
N SER A 178 -1.32 18.15 -6.34
CA SER A 178 -1.18 19.23 -5.38
C SER A 178 0.09 19.07 -4.53
N GLN A 179 0.96 20.07 -4.49
CA GLN A 179 2.14 20.07 -3.61
C GLN A 179 1.71 20.02 -2.15
N LYS A 180 0.69 20.80 -1.77
CA LYS A 180 0.09 20.78 -0.42
C LYS A 180 -0.22 19.34 0.03
N ILE A 181 -0.87 18.54 -0.81
CA ILE A 181 -1.24 17.16 -0.46
C ILE A 181 0.01 16.27 -0.44
N ARG A 182 0.95 16.41 -1.37
CA ARG A 182 2.20 15.64 -1.32
C ARG A 182 2.98 15.88 -0.03
N ASP A 183 3.04 17.11 0.43
CA ASP A 183 3.72 17.46 1.70
C ASP A 183 2.95 16.92 2.90
N LEU A 184 1.62 17.09 2.91
CA LEU A 184 0.76 16.57 3.96
C LEU A 184 0.91 15.04 4.15
N ILE A 185 1.04 14.29 3.07
CA ILE A 185 1.27 12.84 3.14
C ILE A 185 2.74 12.45 3.29
N ASN A 186 3.65 13.40 3.43
CA ASN A 186 5.11 13.20 3.49
C ASN A 186 5.66 12.47 2.25
N LYS A 187 5.17 12.84 1.06
CA LYS A 187 5.64 12.21 -0.19
C LYS A 187 7.02 12.70 -0.60
N LYS A 188 7.43 13.89 -0.16
CA LYS A 188 8.73 14.52 -0.49
C LYS A 188 9.03 14.44 -1.99
N LEU A 189 8.10 14.88 -2.80
CA LEU A 189 8.17 14.84 -4.25
C LEU A 189 7.74 16.18 -4.82
N THR A 190 8.61 16.81 -5.59
CA THR A 190 8.34 18.09 -6.25
C THR A 190 7.68 17.90 -7.62
N GLU A 191 7.07 18.94 -8.13
CA GLU A 191 6.53 18.95 -9.49
C GLU A 191 7.64 18.78 -10.54
N GLU A 192 8.81 19.42 -10.33
CA GLU A 192 9.96 19.34 -11.22
C GLU A 192 10.49 17.91 -11.38
N GLU A 193 10.56 17.15 -10.27
CA GLU A 193 10.95 15.74 -10.30
C GLU A 193 9.97 14.88 -11.11
N ILE A 194 8.67 15.19 -11.02
CA ILE A 194 7.64 14.50 -11.82
C ILE A 194 7.82 14.82 -13.31
N PHE A 195 8.07 16.10 -13.64
CA PHE A 195 8.31 16.50 -15.03
C PHE A 195 9.60 15.90 -15.59
N SER A 196 10.67 15.87 -14.79
CA SER A 196 11.95 15.27 -15.19
C SER A 196 11.80 13.77 -15.45
N ALA A 197 11.10 13.03 -14.57
CA ALA A 197 10.82 11.61 -14.79
C ALA A 197 10.01 11.35 -16.07
N ALA A 198 9.03 12.20 -16.38
CA ALA A 198 8.26 12.08 -17.60
C ALA A 198 9.12 12.39 -18.85
N ARG A 199 9.98 13.40 -18.77
CA ARG A 199 10.93 13.75 -19.83
C ARG A 199 11.90 12.62 -20.10
N TYR A 200 12.58 12.08 -19.10
CA TYR A 200 13.51 10.95 -19.27
C TYR A 200 12.82 9.70 -19.83
N THR A 201 11.55 9.45 -19.41
CA THR A 201 10.75 8.38 -19.99
C THR A 201 10.50 8.60 -21.48
N TYR A 202 10.20 9.82 -21.89
CA TYR A 202 9.97 10.18 -23.30
C TYR A 202 11.27 10.10 -24.10
N GLU A 203 12.36 10.66 -23.61
CA GLU A 203 13.68 10.70 -24.26
C GLU A 203 14.28 9.30 -24.46
N SER A 204 14.04 8.36 -23.56
CA SER A 204 14.45 6.94 -23.73
C SER A 204 13.68 6.19 -24.84
N GLY A 205 12.70 6.83 -25.50
CA GLY A 205 11.89 6.20 -26.53
C GLY A 205 10.71 5.38 -26.01
N MET A 206 10.47 5.31 -24.72
CA MET A 206 9.29 4.67 -24.16
C MET A 206 8.02 5.45 -24.53
N LYS A 207 6.96 4.72 -24.85
CA LYS A 207 5.69 5.32 -25.32
C LYS A 207 4.65 5.47 -24.21
N ASN A 208 4.85 4.90 -23.04
CA ASN A 208 3.85 4.87 -21.99
C ASN A 208 4.48 5.23 -20.62
N LEU A 209 3.83 6.15 -19.92
CA LEU A 209 4.10 6.46 -18.52
C LEU A 209 2.83 6.19 -17.72
N LYS A 210 2.94 5.28 -16.76
CA LYS A 210 1.88 5.02 -15.79
C LYS A 210 2.12 5.85 -14.55
N LEU A 211 1.04 6.42 -14.03
CA LEU A 211 1.05 7.23 -12.82
C LEU A 211 0.10 6.59 -11.81
N TYR A 212 0.49 6.58 -10.53
CA TYR A 212 -0.45 6.26 -9.45
C TYR A 212 -0.83 7.54 -8.72
N GLY A 213 -2.13 7.66 -8.45
CA GLY A 213 -2.72 8.74 -7.69
C GLY A 213 -3.74 8.23 -6.68
N MET A 214 -4.08 9.09 -5.76
CA MET A 214 -5.04 8.80 -4.69
C MET A 214 -6.00 9.97 -4.51
N VAL A 215 -7.25 9.68 -4.15
CA VAL A 215 -8.27 10.67 -3.78
C VAL A 215 -8.86 10.37 -2.42
N GLY A 216 -9.42 11.39 -1.78
CA GLY A 216 -10.01 11.28 -0.45
C GLY A 216 -8.96 11.27 0.66
N LEU A 217 -7.78 11.78 0.41
CA LEU A 217 -6.73 11.97 1.41
C LEU A 217 -7.20 12.97 2.50
N PRO A 218 -6.76 12.79 3.76
CA PRO A 218 -6.99 13.80 4.79
C PRO A 218 -6.49 15.18 4.34
N GLY A 219 -7.29 16.22 4.54
CA GLY A 219 -6.95 17.60 4.14
C GLY A 219 -7.12 17.93 2.66
N GLU A 220 -7.48 16.94 1.82
CA GLU A 220 -7.74 17.16 0.40
C GLU A 220 -9.06 17.88 0.16
N ASP A 221 -9.08 18.84 -0.76
CA ASP A 221 -10.26 19.57 -1.22
C ASP A 221 -10.42 19.52 -2.77
N GLU A 222 -11.37 20.27 -3.32
CA GLU A 222 -11.63 20.27 -4.76
C GLU A 222 -10.49 20.95 -5.55
N SER A 223 -9.79 21.93 -4.98
CA SER A 223 -8.66 22.60 -5.63
C SER A 223 -7.47 21.67 -5.84
N ASP A 224 -7.29 20.68 -4.95
CA ASP A 224 -6.25 19.68 -5.07
C ASP A 224 -6.52 18.69 -6.22
N ILE A 225 -7.81 18.42 -6.48
CA ILE A 225 -8.24 17.61 -7.63
C ILE A 225 -7.99 18.37 -8.94
N GLU A 226 -8.27 19.68 -8.96
CA GLU A 226 -7.96 20.54 -10.10
C GLU A 226 -6.45 20.57 -10.37
N SER A 227 -5.64 20.74 -9.33
CA SER A 227 -4.18 20.71 -9.43
C SER A 227 -3.67 19.37 -9.99
N THR A 228 -4.32 18.25 -9.63
CA THR A 228 -3.98 16.93 -10.16
C THR A 228 -4.31 16.81 -11.65
N ALA A 229 -5.48 17.32 -12.08
CA ALA A 229 -5.83 17.34 -13.49
C ALA A 229 -4.88 18.23 -14.30
N ASP A 230 -4.61 19.44 -13.81
CA ASP A 230 -3.72 20.40 -14.45
C ASP A 230 -2.30 19.88 -14.64
N LEU A 231 -1.70 19.31 -13.57
CA LEU A 231 -0.39 18.67 -13.63
C LEU A 231 -0.30 17.65 -14.78
N LEU A 232 -1.27 16.74 -14.86
CA LEU A 232 -1.27 15.68 -15.87
C LEU A 232 -1.48 16.21 -17.29
N ILE A 233 -2.32 17.24 -17.46
CA ILE A 233 -2.54 17.90 -18.74
C ILE A 233 -1.25 18.62 -19.19
N ARG A 234 -0.56 19.32 -18.29
CA ARG A 234 0.73 19.96 -18.57
C ARG A 234 1.82 18.95 -18.91
N LEU A 235 1.88 17.83 -18.18
CA LEU A 235 2.81 16.73 -18.49
C LEU A 235 2.60 16.19 -19.91
N LYS A 236 1.35 15.96 -20.31
CA LYS A 236 1.01 15.48 -21.65
C LYS A 236 1.38 16.49 -22.73
N LYS A 237 1.10 17.78 -22.49
CA LYS A 237 1.43 18.85 -23.45
C LYS A 237 2.94 18.98 -23.69
N LYS A 238 3.74 18.84 -22.60
CA LYS A 238 5.22 18.93 -22.69
C LYS A 238 5.86 17.70 -23.34
N ASN A 239 5.26 16.52 -23.22
CA ASN A 239 5.80 15.27 -23.75
C ASN A 239 4.87 14.71 -24.84
N LYS A 240 4.81 15.40 -25.97
CA LYS A 240 3.96 15.03 -27.12
C LYS A 240 4.34 13.63 -27.64
N GLY A 241 3.37 12.70 -27.67
CA GLY A 241 3.60 11.31 -28.04
C GLY A 241 3.71 10.33 -26.86
N LEU A 242 3.98 10.80 -25.64
CA LEU A 242 3.91 9.98 -24.45
C LEU A 242 2.45 9.73 -24.04
N ARG A 243 2.08 8.46 -23.93
CA ARG A 243 0.74 8.06 -23.45
C ARG A 243 0.75 8.04 -21.93
N LEU A 244 -0.04 8.91 -21.31
CA LEU A 244 -0.22 8.94 -19.88
C LEU A 244 -1.42 8.09 -19.44
N LYS A 245 -1.22 7.32 -18.39
CA LYS A 245 -2.26 6.53 -17.76
C LYS A 245 -2.22 6.74 -16.25
N LEU A 246 -3.32 7.21 -15.66
CA LEU A 246 -3.47 7.35 -14.22
C LEU A 246 -4.25 6.17 -13.64
N GLY A 247 -3.61 5.37 -12.79
CA GLY A 247 -4.28 4.46 -11.87
C GLY A 247 -4.67 5.25 -10.61
N LEU A 248 -5.96 5.31 -10.29
CA LEU A 248 -6.48 6.13 -9.21
C LEU A 248 -7.15 5.27 -8.16
N SER A 249 -6.69 5.32 -6.92
CA SER A 249 -7.28 4.66 -5.77
C SER A 249 -7.95 5.65 -4.83
N THR A 250 -8.89 5.17 -4.03
CA THR A 250 -9.41 5.92 -2.88
C THR A 250 -8.50 5.66 -1.68
N PHE A 251 -8.24 6.69 -0.88
CA PHE A 251 -7.55 6.52 0.40
C PHE A 251 -8.30 5.53 1.30
N VAL A 252 -7.58 4.51 1.75
CA VAL A 252 -8.06 3.52 2.73
C VAL A 252 -7.08 3.49 3.90
N PRO A 253 -7.52 3.77 5.12
CA PRO A 253 -6.66 3.77 6.30
C PRO A 253 -6.08 2.37 6.56
N LYS A 254 -4.82 2.32 6.98
CA LYS A 254 -4.09 1.09 7.26
C LYS A 254 -3.56 1.11 8.69
N ALA A 255 -3.69 -0.02 9.38
CA ALA A 255 -3.11 -0.22 10.72
C ALA A 255 -1.61 0.12 10.76
N HIS A 256 -1.12 0.56 11.88
CA HIS A 256 0.28 0.92 12.12
C HIS A 256 0.83 2.03 11.21
N THR A 257 -0.04 2.86 10.63
CA THR A 257 0.36 4.07 9.89
C THR A 257 -0.11 5.33 10.62
N PRO A 258 0.53 6.49 10.41
CA PRO A 258 0.04 7.77 10.96
C PRO A 258 -1.42 8.08 10.61
N PHE A 259 -1.91 7.63 9.46
CA PHE A 259 -3.27 7.89 9.00
C PHE A 259 -4.30 6.81 9.38
N GLN A 260 -3.97 5.88 10.27
CA GLN A 260 -4.85 4.78 10.71
C GLN A 260 -6.14 5.25 11.40
N TRP A 261 -6.18 6.47 11.96
CA TRP A 261 -7.35 7.00 12.66
C TRP A 261 -8.37 7.65 11.73
N TYR A 262 -8.00 7.99 10.48
CA TYR A 262 -8.94 8.60 9.54
C TYR A 262 -9.92 7.59 8.97
N GLY A 263 -11.13 8.08 8.62
CA GLY A 263 -12.10 7.34 7.81
C GLY A 263 -11.96 7.66 6.32
N VAL A 264 -12.66 6.92 5.49
CA VAL A 264 -12.81 7.23 4.07
C VAL A 264 -13.65 8.50 3.90
N LYS A 265 -13.31 9.34 2.95
CA LYS A 265 -14.10 10.51 2.59
C LYS A 265 -15.15 10.15 1.53
N ALA A 266 -16.42 10.36 1.82
CA ALA A 266 -17.52 10.07 0.89
C ALA A 266 -17.40 10.87 -0.43
N GLU A 267 -16.87 12.09 -0.33
CA GLU A 267 -16.60 13.00 -1.44
C GLU A 267 -15.64 12.42 -2.48
N ALA A 268 -14.81 11.45 -2.11
CA ALA A 268 -13.89 10.77 -3.03
C ALA A 268 -14.62 10.21 -4.25
N LYS A 269 -15.86 9.72 -4.08
CA LYS A 269 -16.69 9.24 -5.20
C LYS A 269 -16.99 10.34 -6.24
N LYS A 270 -17.29 11.56 -5.77
CA LYS A 270 -17.51 12.73 -6.65
C LYS A 270 -16.21 13.16 -7.32
N ARG A 271 -15.10 13.20 -6.56
CA ARG A 271 -13.77 13.60 -7.03
C ARG A 271 -13.25 12.67 -8.12
N ILE A 272 -13.44 11.36 -7.99
CA ILE A 272 -13.11 10.38 -9.06
C ILE A 272 -13.83 10.76 -10.36
N LYS A 273 -15.13 11.06 -10.31
CA LYS A 273 -15.91 11.43 -11.51
C LYS A 273 -15.40 12.71 -12.15
N ILE A 274 -15.11 13.75 -11.35
CA ILE A 274 -14.59 15.03 -11.83
C ILE A 274 -13.25 14.81 -12.55
N LEU A 275 -12.31 14.13 -11.89
CA LEU A 275 -10.99 13.87 -12.43
C LEU A 275 -11.05 13.00 -13.70
N THR A 276 -11.92 11.98 -13.70
CA THR A 276 -12.15 11.13 -14.88
C THR A 276 -12.58 11.95 -16.08
N LYS A 277 -13.61 12.79 -15.93
CA LYS A 277 -14.13 13.63 -17.02
C LYS A 277 -13.04 14.56 -17.57
N LYS A 278 -12.29 15.24 -16.67
CA LYS A 278 -11.24 16.19 -17.08
C LYS A 278 -10.08 15.53 -17.80
N LEU A 279 -9.62 14.39 -17.31
CA LEU A 279 -8.49 13.69 -17.91
C LEU A 279 -8.86 13.03 -19.25
N GLN A 280 -10.02 12.40 -19.34
CA GLN A 280 -10.51 11.79 -20.58
C GLN A 280 -10.71 12.80 -21.71
N SER A 281 -11.29 13.99 -21.42
CA SER A 281 -11.43 15.07 -22.42
C SER A 281 -10.10 15.61 -22.93
N ASN A 282 -9.00 15.37 -22.19
CA ASN A 282 -7.64 15.70 -22.60
C ASN A 282 -6.84 14.48 -23.11
N GLY A 283 -7.51 13.35 -23.38
CA GLY A 283 -6.91 12.14 -23.93
C GLY A 283 -5.92 11.45 -22.97
N ILE A 284 -6.12 11.57 -21.64
CA ILE A 284 -5.37 10.85 -20.62
C ILE A 284 -6.25 9.73 -20.09
N GLU A 285 -5.75 8.49 -20.16
CA GLU A 285 -6.47 7.34 -19.65
C GLU A 285 -6.48 7.36 -18.11
N LEU A 286 -7.67 7.30 -17.50
CA LEU A 286 -7.82 7.13 -16.06
C LEU A 286 -8.47 5.78 -15.77
N ARG A 287 -7.84 5.00 -14.90
CA ARG A 287 -8.36 3.75 -14.35
C ARG A 287 -8.56 3.90 -12.85
N ALA A 288 -9.79 4.19 -12.46
CA ALA A 288 -10.15 4.26 -11.05
C ALA A 288 -10.49 2.88 -10.51
N GLU A 289 -10.00 2.61 -9.30
CA GLU A 289 -10.51 1.50 -8.49
C GLU A 289 -11.97 1.77 -8.09
N SER A 290 -12.72 0.71 -7.89
CA SER A 290 -14.11 0.84 -7.44
C SER A 290 -14.18 1.47 -6.03
N PHE A 291 -14.84 2.62 -5.91
CA PHE A 291 -15.11 3.24 -4.62
C PHE A 291 -15.83 2.28 -3.66
N GLY A 292 -16.77 1.47 -4.18
CA GLY A 292 -17.48 0.45 -3.38
C GLY A 292 -16.52 -0.58 -2.77
N TRP A 293 -15.55 -1.06 -3.53
CA TRP A 293 -14.54 -1.99 -3.02
C TRP A 293 -13.58 -1.32 -2.04
N SER A 294 -13.30 -0.02 -2.17
CA SER A 294 -12.52 0.73 -1.18
C SER A 294 -13.25 0.80 0.18
N LEU A 295 -14.59 0.89 0.18
CA LEU A 295 -15.37 0.81 1.43
C LEU A 295 -15.27 -0.58 2.08
N ILE A 296 -15.35 -1.66 1.28
CA ILE A 296 -15.18 -3.03 1.79
C ILE A 296 -13.76 -3.22 2.33
N GLN A 297 -12.75 -2.75 1.62
CA GLN A 297 -11.37 -2.78 2.09
C GLN A 297 -11.19 -2.03 3.41
N THR A 298 -11.88 -0.89 3.56
CA THR A 298 -11.89 -0.11 4.81
C THR A 298 -12.55 -0.89 5.94
N LEU A 299 -13.71 -1.51 5.68
CA LEU A 299 -14.39 -2.37 6.64
C LEU A 299 -13.43 -3.45 7.17
N ILE A 300 -12.78 -4.18 6.28
CA ILE A 300 -11.85 -5.25 6.65
C ILE A 300 -10.64 -4.71 7.42
N SER A 301 -10.07 -3.57 6.99
CA SER A 301 -8.85 -3.02 7.60
C SER A 301 -9.06 -2.29 8.93
N ARG A 302 -10.31 -1.93 9.29
CA ARG A 302 -10.64 -1.22 10.53
C ARG A 302 -11.46 -2.02 11.52
N SER A 303 -11.99 -3.16 11.10
CA SER A 303 -12.77 -4.06 11.97
C SER A 303 -11.89 -4.97 12.82
N ASP A 304 -12.53 -5.70 13.70
CA ASP A 304 -11.95 -6.76 14.52
C ASP A 304 -12.54 -8.13 14.16
N ARG A 305 -12.23 -9.13 14.99
CA ARG A 305 -12.68 -10.53 14.79
C ARG A 305 -14.20 -10.73 14.68
N ARG A 306 -15.01 -9.77 15.14
CA ARG A 306 -16.49 -9.79 14.98
C ARG A 306 -16.93 -9.65 13.53
N LEU A 307 -16.02 -9.30 12.61
CA LEU A 307 -16.30 -9.30 11.18
C LEU A 307 -16.30 -10.71 10.56
N ALA A 308 -15.73 -11.71 11.22
CA ALA A 308 -15.62 -13.07 10.67
C ALA A 308 -16.98 -13.68 10.24
N PRO A 309 -18.06 -13.60 11.05
CA PRO A 309 -19.39 -14.08 10.64
C PRO A 309 -19.95 -13.32 9.42
N VAL A 310 -19.68 -12.01 9.29
CA VAL A 310 -20.09 -11.23 8.11
C VAL A 310 -19.38 -11.73 6.85
N ILE A 311 -18.07 -12.00 6.94
CA ILE A 311 -17.28 -12.57 5.83
C ILE A 311 -17.84 -13.93 5.42
N GLU A 312 -18.16 -14.77 6.40
CA GLU A 312 -18.74 -16.11 6.15
C GLU A 312 -20.14 -16.02 5.52
N ALA A 313 -20.97 -15.08 5.95
CA ALA A 313 -22.28 -14.84 5.35
C ALA A 313 -22.14 -14.38 3.88
N VAL A 314 -21.24 -13.44 3.60
CA VAL A 314 -20.98 -12.96 2.23
C VAL A 314 -20.43 -14.06 1.33
N ARG A 315 -19.55 -14.94 1.85
CA ARG A 315 -18.97 -16.06 1.10
C ARG A 315 -20.04 -17.02 0.56
N LYS A 316 -21.15 -17.17 1.27
CA LYS A 316 -22.27 -18.05 0.88
C LYS A 316 -23.20 -17.44 -0.18
N LEU A 317 -23.06 -16.14 -0.48
CA LEU A 317 -23.91 -15.46 -1.46
C LEU A 317 -23.48 -15.77 -2.90
N PRO A 318 -24.42 -15.90 -3.84
CA PRO A 318 -24.10 -16.17 -5.25
C PRO A 318 -23.35 -15.00 -5.91
N ASN A 319 -23.59 -13.78 -5.46
CA ASN A 319 -22.96 -12.57 -5.99
C ASN A 319 -22.34 -11.74 -4.85
N ILE A 320 -21.06 -11.43 -4.97
CA ILE A 320 -20.32 -10.60 -4.02
C ILE A 320 -20.28 -9.16 -4.53
N SER A 321 -20.99 -8.28 -3.87
CA SER A 321 -21.11 -6.86 -4.20
C SER A 321 -21.01 -5.98 -2.95
N LEU A 322 -20.87 -4.68 -3.12
CA LEU A 322 -20.99 -3.73 -1.99
C LEU A 322 -22.34 -3.89 -1.25
N GLY A 323 -23.42 -4.09 -2.01
CA GLY A 323 -24.76 -4.30 -1.45
C GLY A 323 -24.80 -5.54 -0.56
N SER A 324 -24.25 -6.66 -1.04
CA SER A 324 -24.15 -7.93 -0.29
C SER A 324 -23.37 -7.76 1.02
N TRP A 325 -22.23 -7.09 0.97
CA TRP A 325 -21.44 -6.80 2.16
C TRP A 325 -22.16 -5.89 3.16
N LYS A 326 -22.82 -4.83 2.66
CA LYS A 326 -23.56 -3.91 3.50
C LYS A 326 -24.75 -4.60 4.16
N GLN A 327 -25.50 -5.43 3.42
CA GLN A 327 -26.62 -6.21 3.96
C GLN A 327 -26.14 -7.17 5.04
N ALA A 328 -25.11 -7.99 4.76
CA ALA A 328 -24.57 -8.93 5.74
C ALA A 328 -24.06 -8.23 7.00
N TYR A 329 -23.42 -7.05 6.85
CA TYR A 329 -22.98 -6.27 7.99
C TYR A 329 -24.15 -5.71 8.84
N ILE A 330 -25.19 -5.22 8.19
CA ILE A 330 -26.39 -4.69 8.87
C ILE A 330 -27.12 -5.82 9.60
N SER A 331 -27.28 -7.00 8.98
CA SER A 331 -27.87 -8.16 9.63
C SER A 331 -27.07 -8.62 10.85
N ALA A 332 -25.73 -8.61 10.77
CA ALA A 332 -24.88 -8.88 11.93
C ALA A 332 -25.00 -7.79 13.01
N TYR A 333 -25.07 -6.53 12.60
CA TYR A 333 -25.24 -5.39 13.51
C TYR A 333 -26.58 -5.48 14.28
N ASN A 334 -27.66 -5.90 13.60
CA ASN A 334 -28.98 -6.11 14.19
C ASN A 334 -29.10 -7.45 14.93
N ARG A 335 -28.07 -8.29 14.90
CA ARG A 335 -28.06 -9.66 15.46
C ARG A 335 -29.08 -10.60 14.79
N GLU A 336 -29.30 -10.43 13.50
CA GLU A 336 -30.21 -11.24 12.68
C GLU A 336 -29.52 -12.46 12.04
N LEU A 337 -28.17 -12.58 12.13
CA LEU A 337 -27.44 -13.73 11.66
C LEU A 337 -27.58 -14.88 12.69
N ASP A 338 -27.99 -16.06 12.20
CA ASP A 338 -28.03 -17.28 13.01
C ASP A 338 -26.67 -17.56 13.66
N SER A 339 -26.71 -17.68 14.99
CA SER A 339 -25.47 -17.64 15.78
C SER A 339 -25.41 -18.66 16.90
N ASP A 340 -26.09 -19.83 16.75
CA ASP A 340 -26.20 -20.78 17.87
C ASP A 340 -24.86 -21.18 18.50
N ASP A 341 -23.74 -21.04 17.78
CA ASP A 341 -22.39 -21.35 18.29
C ASP A 341 -21.35 -20.21 18.13
N ASN A 342 -21.72 -19.02 17.66
CA ASN A 342 -20.72 -18.01 17.35
C ASN A 342 -20.59 -16.92 18.44
N TYR A 343 -19.66 -17.13 19.39
CA TYR A 343 -19.33 -16.19 20.46
C TYR A 343 -19.15 -14.73 19.96
N PHE A 344 -18.66 -14.54 18.74
CA PHE A 344 -18.40 -13.20 18.21
C PHE A 344 -19.67 -12.41 17.87
N LEU A 345 -20.78 -13.09 17.54
CA LEU A 345 -22.06 -12.43 17.27
C LEU A 345 -22.82 -12.01 18.55
N LYS A 346 -22.40 -12.47 19.73
CA LYS A 346 -22.96 -12.04 21.02
C LYS A 346 -22.59 -10.60 21.34
N GLN A 347 -21.54 -10.05 20.71
CA GLN A 347 -21.06 -8.72 20.93
C GLN A 347 -21.57 -7.75 19.84
N LYS A 348 -22.07 -6.58 20.23
CA LYS A 348 -22.56 -5.59 19.30
C LYS A 348 -21.46 -5.09 18.37
N LEU A 349 -21.71 -5.00 17.07
CA LEU A 349 -20.83 -4.32 16.12
C LEU A 349 -20.99 -2.81 16.24
N PRO A 350 -19.96 -1.99 15.89
CA PRO A 350 -20.14 -0.57 15.64
C PRO A 350 -21.05 -0.35 14.41
N SER A 351 -21.55 0.86 14.20
CA SER A 351 -22.29 1.16 12.97
C SER A 351 -21.39 1.12 11.73
N TRP A 352 -21.98 0.92 10.55
CA TRP A 352 -21.27 1.00 9.27
C TRP A 352 -20.57 2.36 9.11
N GLU A 353 -21.25 3.43 9.46
CA GLU A 353 -20.77 4.81 9.40
C GLU A 353 -19.56 5.02 10.32
N GLU A 354 -19.60 4.47 11.51
CA GLU A 354 -18.50 4.54 12.48
C GLU A 354 -17.26 3.86 11.97
N ILE A 355 -17.38 2.67 11.38
CA ILE A 355 -16.24 1.92 10.88
C ILE A 355 -15.68 2.54 9.61
N ILE A 356 -16.51 2.97 8.67
CA ILE A 356 -16.07 3.39 7.34
C ILE A 356 -15.63 4.85 7.30
N TYR A 357 -16.46 5.76 7.84
CA TYR A 357 -16.32 7.18 7.57
C TYR A 357 -15.78 8.00 8.75
N SER A 358 -15.96 7.52 9.99
CA SER A 358 -15.56 8.30 11.15
C SER A 358 -14.04 8.40 11.30
N THR A 359 -13.56 9.59 11.63
CA THR A 359 -12.21 9.77 12.17
C THR A 359 -12.25 9.41 13.64
N TRP A 360 -11.36 8.51 14.06
CA TRP A 360 -11.28 8.04 15.43
C TRP A 360 -10.39 8.93 16.29
N ASP A 361 -10.76 9.09 17.55
CA ASP A 361 -9.90 9.74 18.55
C ASP A 361 -8.66 8.90 18.84
N HIS A 362 -7.53 9.54 19.12
CA HIS A 362 -6.29 8.87 19.49
C HIS A 362 -6.38 8.05 20.78
N LYS A 363 -7.33 8.38 21.66
CA LYS A 363 -7.60 7.63 22.90
C LYS A 363 -8.38 6.35 22.66
N LYS A 364 -9.01 6.18 21.48
CA LYS A 364 -9.73 4.96 21.14
C LYS A 364 -8.77 3.78 21.10
N THR A 365 -9.14 2.68 21.76
CA THR A 365 -8.44 1.41 21.62
C THR A 365 -8.66 0.85 20.23
N LEU A 366 -7.57 0.58 19.51
CA LEU A 366 -7.62 0.07 18.15
C LEU A 366 -7.58 -1.48 18.16
N PRO A 367 -8.23 -2.16 17.19
CA PRO A 367 -8.27 -3.62 17.14
C PRO A 367 -6.91 -4.32 17.08
N TRP A 368 -5.87 -3.59 16.70
CA TRP A 368 -4.48 -4.08 16.59
C TRP A 368 -3.53 -3.49 17.63
N GLU A 369 -4.04 -2.80 18.65
CA GLU A 369 -3.20 -2.04 19.60
C GLU A 369 -2.29 -2.94 20.45
N HIS A 370 -2.70 -4.19 20.69
CA HIS A 370 -1.90 -5.22 21.36
C HIS A 370 -0.80 -5.83 20.47
N LEU A 371 -0.74 -5.47 19.19
CA LEU A 371 0.27 -5.91 18.24
C LEU A 371 1.27 -4.76 18.00
N ASN A 372 2.44 -4.85 18.61
CA ASN A 372 3.47 -3.82 18.52
C ASN A 372 4.16 -3.86 17.15
N GLY A 373 4.01 -2.80 16.36
CA GLY A 373 4.76 -2.57 15.13
C GLY A 373 6.17 -2.03 15.38
N ALA A 374 6.83 -1.57 14.32
CA ALA A 374 8.16 -0.98 14.42
C ALA A 374 8.16 0.39 15.12
N LEU A 375 7.05 1.13 15.06
CA LEU A 375 6.88 2.42 15.73
C LEU A 375 5.77 2.33 16.78
N LYS A 376 6.00 2.99 17.92
CA LYS A 376 5.02 3.11 19.00
C LYS A 376 3.86 4.05 18.60
N LYS A 377 2.70 3.89 19.23
CA LYS A 377 1.48 4.71 19.01
C LYS A 377 1.78 6.21 19.06
N ASP A 378 2.53 6.68 20.07
CA ASP A 378 2.85 8.10 20.22
C ASP A 378 3.69 8.65 19.07
N GLN A 379 4.60 7.83 18.51
CA GLN A 379 5.37 8.22 17.33
C GLN A 379 4.47 8.37 16.09
N LEU A 380 3.51 7.45 15.91
CA LEU A 380 2.53 7.55 14.82
C LEU A 380 1.65 8.79 14.95
N ILE A 381 1.18 9.11 16.19
CA ILE A 381 0.43 10.32 16.50
C ILE A 381 1.28 11.58 16.21
N LYS A 382 2.55 11.57 16.60
CA LYS A 382 3.47 12.68 16.30
C LYS A 382 3.59 12.91 14.79
N HIS A 383 3.80 11.84 14.01
CA HIS A 383 3.88 11.93 12.54
C HIS A 383 2.56 12.41 11.93
N GLN A 384 1.39 12.00 12.45
CA GLN A 384 0.11 12.50 12.00
C GLN A 384 -0.04 14.00 12.28
N LYS A 385 0.29 14.45 13.49
CA LYS A 385 0.17 15.87 13.88
C LYS A 385 1.11 16.77 13.05
N GLN A 386 2.26 16.28 12.63
CA GLN A 386 3.17 17.01 11.76
C GLN A 386 2.55 17.30 10.37
N SER A 387 1.62 16.47 9.88
CA SER A 387 1.01 16.68 8.57
C SER A 387 0.27 18.00 8.41
N PHE A 388 -0.21 18.58 9.50
CA PHE A 388 -0.98 19.83 9.47
C PHE A 388 -0.20 21.05 9.98
N LYS A 389 0.93 20.87 10.70
CA LYS A 389 1.74 21.98 11.21
C LYS A 389 2.44 22.75 10.09
N ASP A 390 2.87 22.06 9.06
CA ASP A 390 3.64 22.65 7.97
C ASP A 390 2.79 23.48 6.98
N HIS A 391 1.46 23.54 7.20
CA HIS A 391 0.51 24.23 6.32
C HIS A 391 -0.31 25.34 6.97
N TYR A 392 -0.16 25.55 8.28
CA TYR A 392 -0.90 26.57 9.04
C TYR A 392 0.02 27.58 9.77
N ASN A 393 1.32 27.61 9.44
CA ASN A 393 2.26 28.65 9.86
C ASN A 393 2.61 29.58 8.70
#